data_e9e2bb51a28be315e24a30fc5663e264
#
_entry.id   e9e2bb51a28be315e24a30fc5663e264
#
_cell.length_a   1.000
_cell.length_b   1.000
_cell.length_c   1.000
_cell.angle_alpha   90.00
_cell.angle_beta   90.00
_cell.angle_gamma   90.00
#
_symmetry.space_group_name_H-M   'P 1'
#
loop_
_entity.id
_entity.type
_entity.pdbx_description
1 polymer ?
#
loop_
_entity_poly.entity_id
_entity_poly.type
_entity_poly.pdbx_seq_one_letter_code
_entity_poly.pdbx_strand_id
1 'polypeptide(L)'
;MLYRKLLAFACVLVILPAVCCAQPSQKRIVNIVNFIRELEPRDEAITKEVLYQTVVEQVKLFSRYKLPATYLLQYDALVDPKYQELLKARMAAGDEVGAWWEITQPHVQAAGMHWRGRYPWDWHANVGFATGYTPKERELLVDTYMKKFKSIFGKYPATVASWFIDAHTLAYMYNKYHIVASANCKDQIGTDGYTLWGGYWNQAYYPSRYNGYMPAQTAEGQIGVPVFRMLGSDPIYQYESGLGSNGQSVITLEPVYGHAGASSPWVHWFLKSFAGEPCLAFAYTQAGQENSFTWKSMQHGLEMQAFIFDSLRNAGKITVETMQQSGRWFKQHFPLTPATAVTATQDYLNMGHKAVWYNSRFYRASIMCSHDSLNIRDIHLFDERMRSDYIDTPGTSTQCIYETLPFVDGNQWSKGATVAGLRLVQLLPGGKMQEITGGNFEVKEEKSNQLLAAWRSLAGESFTIHFYEDRIEVSGPNTTSGNQWALALTAAPGRQLPFTVIQQTVAKARFRGFDYHITCLQGRFKAGTANSNIVLTIIPVKGKVAISGKTLQQHN
;
A
#
# COMPACT_ATOMS: atom_id res chain seq x y z
N MET A 1 19.76 -86.71 15.97
CA MET A 1 18.56 -85.92 16.39
C MET A 1 18.93 -84.42 16.34
N LEU A 2 18.53 -83.78 15.26
CA LEU A 2 18.82 -82.37 15.02
C LEU A 2 17.66 -81.47 15.50
N TYR A 3 17.85 -80.59 16.40
CA TYR A 3 16.92 -79.53 16.77
C TYR A 3 17.14 -78.29 15.87
N ARG A 4 16.20 -77.96 15.02
CA ARG A 4 16.12 -76.73 14.27
C ARG A 4 15.47 -75.65 15.14
N LYS A 5 16.19 -74.58 15.47
CA LYS A 5 15.64 -73.33 16.07
C LYS A 5 15.19 -72.41 14.96
N LEU A 6 13.91 -72.13 14.88
CA LEU A 6 13.33 -71.04 14.07
C LEU A 6 13.50 -69.74 14.87
N LEU A 7 14.22 -68.77 14.30
CA LEU A 7 14.18 -67.36 14.74
C LEU A 7 13.06 -66.64 13.97
N ALA A 8 12.06 -66.19 14.69
CA ALA A 8 11.05 -65.30 14.17
C ALA A 8 11.56 -63.83 14.29
N PHE A 9 11.77 -63.16 13.15
CA PHE A 9 12.07 -61.74 13.09
C PHE A 9 10.75 -60.96 13.16
N ALA A 10 10.45 -60.31 14.26
CA ALA A 10 9.33 -59.38 14.37
C ALA A 10 9.77 -58.00 13.84
N CYS A 11 9.31 -57.62 12.66
CA CYS A 11 9.42 -56.26 12.17
C CYS A 11 8.46 -55.34 12.96
N VAL A 12 8.99 -54.54 13.86
CA VAL A 12 8.25 -53.46 14.49
C VAL A 12 8.21 -52.26 13.51
N LEU A 13 7.05 -52.06 12.89
CA LEU A 13 6.77 -50.88 12.08
C LEU A 13 6.58 -49.68 13.02
N VAL A 14 7.58 -48.84 13.16
CA VAL A 14 7.45 -47.55 13.86
C VAL A 14 6.73 -46.60 12.94
N ILE A 15 5.42 -46.44 13.14
CA ILE A 15 4.63 -45.37 12.51
C ILE A 15 4.99 -44.06 13.25
N LEU A 16 5.91 -43.28 12.68
CA LEU A 16 6.13 -41.91 13.08
C LEU A 16 4.89 -41.07 12.66
N PRO A 17 4.19 -40.42 13.59
CA PRO A 17 3.16 -39.50 13.20
C PRO A 17 3.81 -38.35 12.42
N ALA A 18 3.42 -38.14 11.17
CA ALA A 18 3.73 -36.94 10.43
C ALA A 18 3.09 -35.77 11.20
N VAL A 19 3.88 -35.08 12.02
CA VAL A 19 3.49 -33.80 12.58
C VAL A 19 3.35 -32.85 11.40
N CYS A 20 2.10 -32.71 10.94
CA CYS A 20 1.73 -31.66 10.01
C CYS A 20 1.93 -30.34 10.78
N CYS A 21 3.12 -29.75 10.67
CA CYS A 21 3.36 -28.40 11.16
C CYS A 21 2.46 -27.48 10.33
N ALA A 22 1.25 -27.22 10.83
CA ALA A 22 0.45 -26.13 10.33
C ALA A 22 1.32 -24.88 10.40
N GLN A 23 1.60 -24.25 9.26
CA GLN A 23 2.28 -22.95 9.26
C GLN A 23 1.47 -22.03 10.19
N PRO A 24 2.14 -21.28 11.10
CA PRO A 24 1.41 -20.36 11.94
C PRO A 24 0.59 -19.43 11.04
N SER A 25 -0.68 -19.26 11.36
CA SER A 25 -1.57 -18.42 10.57
C SER A 25 -0.97 -17.01 10.48
N GLN A 26 -0.84 -16.52 9.26
CA GLN A 26 -0.29 -15.17 9.00
C GLN A 26 -1.12 -14.13 9.74
N LYS A 27 -0.45 -13.20 10.40
CA LYS A 27 -1.14 -12.15 11.16
C LYS A 27 -1.89 -11.22 10.21
N ARG A 28 -3.18 -10.99 10.49
CA ARG A 28 -4.06 -10.11 9.73
C ARG A 28 -4.53 -8.99 10.63
N ILE A 29 -4.01 -7.80 10.41
CA ILE A 29 -4.12 -6.65 11.31
C ILE A 29 -5.15 -5.67 10.80
N VAL A 30 -6.09 -5.31 11.65
CA VAL A 30 -7.01 -4.18 11.47
C VAL A 30 -6.66 -3.13 12.52
N ASN A 31 -6.28 -1.92 12.09
CA ASN A 31 -6.23 -0.76 12.97
C ASN A 31 -7.49 0.08 12.77
N ILE A 32 -8.16 0.43 13.85
CA ILE A 32 -9.24 1.41 13.84
C ILE A 32 -8.63 2.75 14.20
N VAL A 33 -8.57 3.67 13.24
CA VAL A 33 -7.89 4.96 13.39
C VAL A 33 -8.86 6.09 13.10
N ASN A 34 -9.05 6.96 14.09
CA ASN A 34 -9.94 8.12 14.00
C ASN A 34 -9.09 9.38 14.05
N PHE A 35 -9.14 10.20 13.00
CA PHE A 35 -8.44 11.49 12.93
C PHE A 35 -9.33 12.57 13.49
N ILE A 36 -8.79 13.44 14.34
CA ILE A 36 -9.58 14.41 15.09
C ILE A 36 -9.12 15.83 14.78
N ARG A 37 -9.99 16.56 14.10
CA ARG A 37 -9.92 17.99 13.85
C ARG A 37 -10.90 18.74 14.74
N GLU A 38 -10.59 19.97 15.08
CA GLU A 38 -11.49 20.87 15.83
C GLU A 38 -12.24 21.83 14.91
N LEU A 39 -11.79 21.95 13.64
CA LEU A 39 -12.36 22.88 12.67
C LEU A 39 -12.53 22.20 11.30
N GLU A 40 -13.62 22.55 10.62
CA GLU A 40 -13.87 22.20 9.22
C GLU A 40 -14.32 23.48 8.47
N PRO A 41 -13.38 24.31 8.01
CA PRO A 41 -13.71 25.60 7.42
C PRO A 41 -14.35 25.51 6.03
N ARG A 42 -14.45 24.31 5.44
CA ARG A 42 -15.08 24.09 4.14
C ARG A 42 -16.60 23.99 4.22
N ASP A 43 -17.15 23.74 5.41
CA ASP A 43 -18.60 23.58 5.64
C ASP A 43 -18.99 24.20 7.00
N GLU A 44 -19.71 25.32 6.97
CA GLU A 44 -20.16 26.02 8.19
C GLU A 44 -21.16 25.23 9.04
N ALA A 45 -21.83 24.23 8.47
CA ALA A 45 -22.73 23.33 9.20
C ALA A 45 -21.97 22.36 10.11
N ILE A 46 -20.68 22.15 9.84
CA ILE A 46 -19.80 21.28 10.64
C ILE A 46 -19.16 22.11 11.77
N THR A 47 -19.94 22.33 12.82
CA THR A 47 -19.49 23.11 13.99
C THR A 47 -18.53 22.32 14.87
N LYS A 48 -17.80 22.99 15.76
CA LYS A 48 -16.94 22.35 16.78
C LYS A 48 -17.71 21.31 17.61
N GLU A 49 -18.97 21.58 17.96
CA GLU A 49 -19.79 20.65 18.71
C GLU A 49 -20.13 19.40 17.88
N VAL A 50 -20.47 19.54 16.60
CA VAL A 50 -20.69 18.42 15.68
C VAL A 50 -19.43 17.54 15.57
N LEU A 51 -18.26 18.16 15.44
CA LEU A 51 -16.98 17.45 15.39
C LEU A 51 -16.69 16.69 16.68
N TYR A 52 -16.92 17.32 17.86
CA TYR A 52 -16.73 16.69 19.16
C TYR A 52 -17.69 15.53 19.37
N GLN A 53 -19.00 15.72 19.12
CA GLN A 53 -20.01 14.69 19.26
C GLN A 53 -19.76 13.49 18.33
N THR A 54 -19.19 13.72 17.15
CA THR A 54 -18.77 12.64 16.26
C THR A 54 -17.72 11.73 16.94
N VAL A 55 -16.73 12.31 17.61
CA VAL A 55 -15.71 11.53 18.35
C VAL A 55 -16.34 10.79 19.54
N VAL A 56 -17.27 11.42 20.24
CA VAL A 56 -18.00 10.77 21.36
C VAL A 56 -18.74 9.52 20.86
N GLU A 57 -19.41 9.60 19.72
CA GLU A 57 -20.13 8.45 19.14
C GLU A 57 -19.18 7.37 18.62
N GLN A 58 -18.06 7.72 17.98
CA GLN A 58 -17.00 6.76 17.62
C GLN A 58 -16.48 6.02 18.86
N VAL A 59 -16.18 6.73 19.94
CA VAL A 59 -15.75 6.16 21.23
C VAL A 59 -16.80 5.20 21.78
N LYS A 60 -18.09 5.59 21.81
CA LYS A 60 -19.18 4.73 22.27
C LYS A 60 -19.30 3.45 21.46
N LEU A 61 -19.23 3.57 20.13
CA LEU A 61 -19.33 2.43 19.22
C LEU A 61 -18.23 1.40 19.48
N PHE A 62 -16.95 1.80 19.41
CA PHE A 62 -15.84 0.87 19.56
C PHE A 62 -15.75 0.30 20.99
N SER A 63 -16.15 1.08 22.01
CA SER A 63 -16.25 0.60 23.39
C SER A 63 -17.30 -0.50 23.55
N ARG A 64 -18.45 -0.38 22.88
CA ARG A 64 -19.53 -1.38 22.89
C ARG A 64 -19.03 -2.76 22.45
N TYR A 65 -18.20 -2.79 21.40
CA TYR A 65 -17.62 -4.01 20.86
C TYR A 65 -16.27 -4.38 21.50
N LYS A 66 -15.76 -3.59 22.47
CA LYS A 66 -14.42 -3.78 23.06
C LYS A 66 -13.32 -3.88 21.98
N LEU A 67 -13.43 -3.08 20.95
CA LEU A 67 -12.45 -2.97 19.88
C LEU A 67 -11.47 -1.85 20.21
N PRO A 68 -10.16 -2.14 20.35
CA PRO A 68 -9.17 -1.10 20.59
C PRO A 68 -9.08 -0.17 19.39
N ALA A 69 -8.99 1.14 19.65
CA ALA A 69 -8.91 2.16 18.62
C ALA A 69 -7.74 3.12 18.87
N THR A 70 -7.29 3.78 17.82
CA THR A 70 -6.29 4.85 17.85
C THR A 70 -6.96 6.16 17.51
N TYR A 71 -6.82 7.17 18.37
CA TYR A 71 -7.34 8.52 18.20
C TYR A 71 -6.18 9.48 17.97
N LEU A 72 -6.11 10.08 16.80
CA LEU A 72 -5.02 10.95 16.39
C LEU A 72 -5.48 12.41 16.38
N LEU A 73 -4.84 13.25 17.19
CA LEU A 73 -5.24 14.63 17.41
C LEU A 73 -4.46 15.60 16.52
N GLN A 74 -5.15 16.47 15.78
CA GLN A 74 -4.57 17.74 15.33
C GLN A 74 -4.17 18.61 16.54
N TYR A 75 -3.31 19.61 16.35
CA TYR A 75 -2.81 20.42 17.47
C TYR A 75 -3.90 21.21 18.19
N ASP A 76 -4.86 21.75 17.46
CA ASP A 76 -6.01 22.48 18.02
C ASP A 76 -6.92 21.55 18.84
N ALA A 77 -7.24 20.37 18.35
CA ALA A 77 -7.95 19.34 19.12
C ALA A 77 -7.13 18.85 20.34
N LEU A 78 -5.79 18.78 20.21
CA LEU A 78 -4.89 18.44 21.32
C LEU A 78 -5.00 19.44 22.49
N VAL A 79 -5.17 20.73 22.19
CA VAL A 79 -5.22 21.77 23.24
C VAL A 79 -6.62 21.99 23.80
N ASP A 80 -7.67 21.46 23.21
CA ASP A 80 -9.05 21.54 23.73
C ASP A 80 -9.26 20.60 24.94
N PRO A 81 -9.66 21.14 26.11
CA PRO A 81 -9.92 20.34 27.32
C PRO A 81 -10.97 19.25 27.14
N LYS A 82 -11.98 19.43 26.29
CA LYS A 82 -13.03 18.44 26.05
C LYS A 82 -12.46 17.14 25.49
N TYR A 83 -11.59 17.24 24.46
CA TYR A 83 -10.92 16.07 23.89
C TYR A 83 -9.91 15.45 24.87
N GLN A 84 -9.22 16.27 25.65
CA GLN A 84 -8.27 15.79 26.67
C GLN A 84 -8.96 14.92 27.71
N GLU A 85 -10.08 15.36 28.25
CA GLU A 85 -10.85 14.62 29.26
C GLU A 85 -11.37 13.29 28.69
N LEU A 86 -12.07 13.35 27.54
CA LEU A 86 -12.60 12.17 26.86
C LEU A 86 -11.51 11.12 26.60
N LEU A 87 -10.36 11.55 26.04
CA LEU A 87 -9.34 10.62 25.56
C LEU A 87 -8.41 10.12 26.66
N LYS A 88 -8.21 10.86 27.77
CA LYS A 88 -7.53 10.33 28.96
C LYS A 88 -8.27 9.13 29.55
N ALA A 89 -9.60 9.20 29.62
CA ALA A 89 -10.43 8.06 30.05
C ALA A 89 -10.29 6.86 29.09
N ARG A 90 -10.16 7.09 27.78
CA ARG A 90 -9.99 6.03 26.80
C ARG A 90 -8.61 5.37 26.84
N MET A 91 -7.54 6.15 27.07
CA MET A 91 -6.20 5.59 27.29
C MET A 91 -6.14 4.64 28.47
N ALA A 92 -6.81 4.97 29.56
CA ALA A 92 -6.92 4.09 30.73
C ALA A 92 -7.65 2.78 30.42
N ALA A 93 -8.54 2.77 29.42
CA ALA A 93 -9.26 1.59 28.95
C ALA A 93 -8.53 0.78 27.85
N GLY A 94 -7.32 1.19 27.45
CA GLY A 94 -6.48 0.45 26.50
C GLY A 94 -6.45 0.99 25.06
N ASP A 95 -7.16 2.07 24.78
CA ASP A 95 -7.06 2.77 23.49
C ASP A 95 -5.75 3.56 23.39
N GLU A 96 -5.39 3.95 22.18
CA GLU A 96 -4.23 4.79 21.90
C GLU A 96 -4.67 6.22 21.58
N VAL A 97 -3.92 7.20 22.12
CA VAL A 97 -3.95 8.59 21.67
C VAL A 97 -2.61 8.93 21.05
N GLY A 98 -2.63 9.48 19.85
CA GLY A 98 -1.44 9.87 19.07
C GLY A 98 -1.63 11.22 18.38
N ALA A 99 -0.76 11.53 17.43
CA ALA A 99 -0.74 12.79 16.69
C ALA A 99 -1.27 12.63 15.26
N TRP A 100 -2.20 13.49 14.86
CA TRP A 100 -2.54 13.74 13.48
C TRP A 100 -1.72 14.94 12.97
N TRP A 101 -0.80 14.67 12.06
CA TRP A 101 0.21 15.64 11.66
C TRP A 101 -0.26 16.48 10.48
N GLU A 102 -1.17 17.37 10.77
CA GLU A 102 -1.54 18.52 9.94
C GLU A 102 -1.21 19.79 10.72
N ILE A 103 -0.72 20.81 10.04
CA ILE A 103 -0.27 22.04 10.64
C ILE A 103 -1.44 23.02 10.69
N THR A 104 -1.69 23.58 11.86
CA THR A 104 -2.79 24.52 12.13
C THR A 104 -2.26 25.86 12.63
N GLN A 105 -3.08 26.92 12.55
CA GLN A 105 -2.73 28.24 13.06
C GLN A 105 -2.31 28.22 14.54
N PRO A 106 -3.05 27.60 15.47
CA PRO A 106 -2.63 27.50 16.87
C PRO A 106 -1.28 26.82 17.05
N HIS A 107 -0.97 25.82 16.22
CA HIS A 107 0.31 25.11 16.26
C HIS A 107 1.47 26.03 15.84
N VAL A 108 1.33 26.73 14.71
CA VAL A 108 2.34 27.65 14.18
C VAL A 108 2.60 28.81 15.15
N GLN A 109 1.52 29.38 15.72
CA GLN A 109 1.62 30.44 16.71
C GLN A 109 2.29 29.99 18.02
N ALA A 110 1.96 28.77 18.49
CA ALA A 110 2.62 28.20 19.68
C ALA A 110 4.12 27.91 19.44
N ALA A 111 4.53 27.69 18.19
CA ALA A 111 5.93 27.59 17.79
C ALA A 111 6.62 28.97 17.61
N GLY A 112 5.93 30.10 17.85
CA GLY A 112 6.45 31.42 17.66
C GLY A 112 6.61 31.85 16.20
N MET A 113 5.88 31.19 15.29
CA MET A 113 5.96 31.44 13.86
C MET A 113 4.72 32.16 13.33
N HIS A 114 4.81 32.71 12.13
CA HIS A 114 3.71 33.40 11.46
C HIS A 114 2.86 32.39 10.64
N TRP A 115 1.53 32.40 10.86
CA TRP A 115 0.58 31.62 10.08
C TRP A 115 0.38 32.19 8.68
N ARG A 116 0.38 31.32 7.67
CA ARG A 116 0.28 31.71 6.24
C ARG A 116 -1.02 31.26 5.58
N GLY A 117 -1.88 30.55 6.33
CA GLY A 117 -3.12 29.99 5.79
C GLY A 117 -4.28 30.99 5.76
N ARG A 118 -5.30 30.66 4.99
CA ARG A 118 -6.54 31.44 4.83
C ARG A 118 -7.49 31.25 6.01
N TYR A 119 -7.43 30.09 6.65
CA TYR A 119 -8.27 29.67 7.76
C TYR A 119 -7.39 29.13 8.90
N PRO A 120 -7.87 28.99 10.13
CA PRO A 120 -7.08 28.39 11.22
C PRO A 120 -6.58 26.98 10.95
N TRP A 121 -7.25 26.24 10.08
CA TRP A 121 -6.74 25.07 9.40
C TRP A 121 -6.93 25.24 7.88
N ASP A 122 -5.87 25.15 7.12
CA ASP A 122 -5.89 25.28 5.66
C ASP A 122 -5.29 24.01 5.03
N TRP A 123 -6.07 23.32 4.22
CA TRP A 123 -5.72 22.03 3.60
C TRP A 123 -4.72 22.10 2.45
N HIS A 124 -4.29 23.29 2.05
CA HIS A 124 -3.27 23.45 1.01
C HIS A 124 -1.91 22.89 1.46
N ALA A 125 -1.23 22.14 0.56
CA ALA A 125 -0.01 21.40 0.89
C ALA A 125 1.12 22.29 1.41
N ASN A 126 1.25 23.50 0.90
CA ASN A 126 2.28 24.46 1.31
C ASN A 126 1.98 25.17 2.65
N VAL A 127 0.84 24.91 3.27
CA VAL A 127 0.41 25.56 4.52
C VAL A 127 0.04 24.53 5.59
N GLY A 128 -0.85 23.61 5.29
CA GLY A 128 -1.39 22.64 6.24
C GLY A 128 -0.50 21.42 6.48
N PHE A 129 0.65 21.32 5.81
CA PHE A 129 1.55 20.16 5.91
C PHE A 129 3.00 20.59 6.09
N ALA A 130 3.79 19.73 6.74
CA ALA A 130 5.20 19.98 7.00
C ALA A 130 6.01 20.23 5.72
N THR A 131 5.61 19.63 4.59
CA THR A 131 6.25 19.87 3.27
C THR A 131 6.31 21.34 2.86
N GLY A 132 5.43 22.19 3.37
CA GLY A 132 5.44 23.63 3.11
C GLY A 132 6.38 24.46 3.99
N TYR A 133 7.13 23.84 4.89
CA TYR A 133 8.01 24.50 5.86
C TYR A 133 9.47 24.07 5.64
N THR A 134 10.42 24.96 6.02
CA THR A 134 11.85 24.60 5.99
C THR A 134 12.15 23.48 7.01
N PRO A 135 13.23 22.71 6.83
CA PRO A 135 13.61 21.67 7.79
C PRO A 135 13.68 22.15 9.25
N LYS A 136 14.22 23.33 9.50
CA LYS A 136 14.29 23.94 10.86
C LYS A 136 12.90 24.28 11.42
N GLU A 137 12.02 24.81 10.60
CA GLU A 137 10.63 25.08 11.00
C GLU A 137 9.88 23.79 11.30
N ARG A 138 10.08 22.72 10.51
CA ARG A 138 9.51 21.40 10.76
C ARG A 138 9.95 20.85 12.13
N GLU A 139 11.23 20.95 12.46
CA GLU A 139 11.77 20.52 13.76
C GLU A 139 11.15 21.33 14.90
N LEU A 140 11.00 22.64 14.75
CA LEU A 140 10.37 23.51 15.75
C LEU A 140 8.89 23.16 15.95
N LEU A 141 8.15 22.91 14.87
CA LEU A 141 6.76 22.46 14.93
C LEU A 141 6.66 21.11 15.65
N VAL A 142 7.51 20.14 15.29
CA VAL A 142 7.56 18.83 15.98
C VAL A 142 7.82 19.02 17.47
N ASP A 143 8.84 19.77 17.85
CA ASP A 143 9.18 20.02 19.26
C ASP A 143 8.02 20.64 20.04
N THR A 144 7.33 21.59 19.42
CA THR A 144 6.18 22.29 20.02
C THR A 144 5.02 21.32 20.26
N TYR A 145 4.68 20.51 19.25
CA TYR A 145 3.63 19.50 19.38
C TYR A 145 3.97 18.45 20.46
N MET A 146 5.16 17.89 20.39
CA MET A 146 5.60 16.83 21.29
C MET A 146 5.64 17.29 22.76
N LYS A 147 6.16 18.48 23.02
CA LYS A 147 6.16 19.08 24.36
C LYS A 147 4.75 19.27 24.88
N LYS A 148 3.84 19.81 24.04
CA LYS A 148 2.45 20.02 24.40
C LYS A 148 1.74 18.70 24.69
N PHE A 149 1.88 17.71 23.82
CA PHE A 149 1.29 16.40 24.02
C PHE A 149 1.76 15.76 25.33
N LYS A 150 3.07 15.79 25.62
CA LYS A 150 3.63 15.27 26.87
C LYS A 150 3.10 15.99 28.09
N SER A 151 2.90 17.30 28.04
CA SER A 151 2.35 18.07 29.16
C SER A 151 0.92 17.69 29.52
N ILE A 152 0.14 17.17 28.54
CA ILE A 152 -1.27 16.77 28.70
C ILE A 152 -1.39 15.30 29.07
N PHE A 153 -0.66 14.42 28.38
CA PHE A 153 -0.80 12.97 28.49
C PHE A 153 0.33 12.28 29.27
N GLY A 154 1.32 13.04 29.78
CA GLY A 154 2.44 12.53 30.57
C GLY A 154 3.55 11.81 29.79
N LYS A 155 3.33 11.54 28.51
CA LYS A 155 4.27 10.85 27.60
C LYS A 155 4.20 11.44 26.20
N TYR A 156 5.20 11.17 25.36
CA TYR A 156 5.14 11.49 23.92
C TYR A 156 4.18 10.55 23.19
N PRO A 157 3.57 10.98 22.07
CA PRO A 157 2.77 10.09 21.24
C PRO A 157 3.66 8.98 20.67
N ALA A 158 3.16 7.75 20.69
CA ALA A 158 3.84 6.60 20.09
C ALA A 158 3.61 6.55 18.58
N THR A 159 2.47 7.06 18.13
CA THR A 159 2.07 7.12 16.72
C THR A 159 1.90 8.56 16.26
N VAL A 160 2.43 8.85 15.07
CA VAL A 160 2.19 10.08 14.33
C VAL A 160 1.81 9.72 12.90
N ALA A 161 0.63 10.14 12.44
CA ALA A 161 0.15 9.87 11.09
C ALA A 161 -0.34 11.14 10.40
N SER A 162 -0.37 11.12 9.09
CA SER A 162 -0.91 12.18 8.22
C SER A 162 -1.26 11.60 6.86
N TRP A 163 -1.85 12.41 5.98
CA TRP A 163 -1.98 12.05 4.58
C TRP A 163 -0.63 11.77 3.93
N PHE A 164 0.38 12.57 4.27
CA PHE A 164 1.78 12.35 3.95
C PHE A 164 2.69 13.06 4.97
N ILE A 165 3.85 12.51 5.24
CA ILE A 165 4.90 13.11 6.08
C ILE A 165 6.21 13.02 5.30
N ASP A 166 6.92 14.15 5.18
CA ASP A 166 8.23 14.16 4.54
C ASP A 166 9.28 13.39 5.37
N ALA A 167 10.30 12.87 4.69
CA ALA A 167 11.28 12.00 5.32
C ALA A 167 12.10 12.73 6.41
N HIS A 168 12.38 14.02 6.26
CA HIS A 168 13.10 14.79 7.29
C HIS A 168 12.30 14.87 8.59
N THR A 169 11.03 15.27 8.49
CA THR A 169 10.12 15.36 9.64
C THR A 169 9.96 14.01 10.33
N LEU A 170 9.72 12.94 9.56
CA LEU A 170 9.53 11.60 10.09
C LEU A 170 10.79 11.07 10.78
N ALA A 171 11.97 11.29 10.17
CA ALA A 171 13.25 10.90 10.76
C ALA A 171 13.54 11.66 12.07
N TYR A 172 13.22 12.96 12.13
CA TYR A 172 13.37 13.76 13.32
C TYR A 172 12.47 13.28 14.47
N MET A 173 11.20 12.97 14.18
CA MET A 173 10.26 12.40 15.16
C MET A 173 10.76 11.03 15.66
N TYR A 174 11.24 10.17 14.77
CA TYR A 174 11.77 8.87 15.14
C TYR A 174 13.04 8.98 16.01
N ASN A 175 14.02 9.77 15.59
CA ASN A 175 15.31 9.85 16.25
C ASN A 175 15.22 10.52 17.63
N LYS A 176 14.39 11.58 17.75
CA LYS A 176 14.30 12.37 18.98
C LYS A 176 13.21 11.93 19.93
N TYR A 177 12.06 11.50 19.40
CA TYR A 177 10.87 11.20 20.21
C TYR A 177 10.50 9.72 20.22
N HIS A 178 11.22 8.90 19.44
CA HIS A 178 11.09 7.44 19.43
C HIS A 178 9.67 6.95 19.10
N ILE A 179 9.00 7.61 18.15
CA ILE A 179 7.73 7.13 17.63
C ILE A 179 7.90 5.69 17.09
N VAL A 180 6.88 4.86 17.23
CA VAL A 180 6.94 3.44 16.88
C VAL A 180 6.09 3.06 15.67
N ALA A 181 5.16 3.93 15.28
CA ALA A 181 4.31 3.76 14.10
C ALA A 181 4.04 5.10 13.42
N SER A 182 3.87 5.07 12.12
CA SER A 182 3.37 6.17 11.31
C SER A 182 2.39 5.64 10.26
N ALA A 183 1.63 6.54 9.63
CA ALA A 183 0.81 6.18 8.49
C ALA A 183 0.80 7.29 7.44
N ASN A 184 0.56 6.90 6.18
CA ASN A 184 0.29 7.80 5.08
C ASN A 184 -0.88 7.30 4.22
N CYS A 185 -1.45 8.21 3.41
CA CYS A 185 -2.61 7.90 2.60
C CYS A 185 -2.30 6.81 1.55
N LYS A 186 -3.36 6.11 1.13
CA LYS A 186 -3.36 5.23 -0.04
C LYS A 186 -2.87 5.95 -1.30
N ASP A 187 -2.64 5.19 -2.35
CA ASP A 187 -2.45 5.79 -3.68
C ASP A 187 -3.70 6.57 -4.10
N GLN A 188 -3.48 7.79 -4.59
CA GLN A 188 -4.51 8.67 -5.12
C GLN A 188 -3.94 9.70 -6.09
N ILE A 189 -4.76 10.18 -7.02
CA ILE A 189 -4.39 11.18 -8.00
C ILE A 189 -5.30 12.38 -7.85
N GLY A 190 -4.72 13.54 -7.50
CA GLY A 190 -5.42 14.83 -7.45
C GLY A 190 -6.51 14.96 -6.39
N THR A 191 -6.66 14.01 -5.49
CA THR A 191 -7.64 14.06 -4.40
C THR A 191 -7.13 15.03 -3.33
N ASP A 192 -7.98 15.97 -2.90
CA ASP A 192 -7.64 16.99 -1.89
C ASP A 192 -6.36 17.79 -2.19
N GLY A 193 -5.97 17.89 -3.47
CA GLY A 193 -4.77 18.64 -3.87
C GLY A 193 -3.47 17.88 -3.75
N TYR A 194 -3.46 16.57 -3.51
CA TYR A 194 -2.24 15.79 -3.51
C TYR A 194 -2.35 14.50 -4.34
N THR A 195 -1.21 14.15 -4.93
CA THR A 195 -1.00 12.90 -5.66
C THR A 195 0.03 12.06 -4.91
N LEU A 196 -0.36 10.84 -4.58
CA LEU A 196 0.49 9.83 -3.97
C LEU A 196 0.39 8.60 -4.87
N TRP A 197 1.44 8.29 -5.67
CA TRP A 197 1.33 7.29 -6.72
C TRP A 197 2.53 6.37 -6.81
N GLY A 198 2.26 5.09 -6.99
CA GLY A 198 3.29 4.09 -7.16
C GLY A 198 3.88 3.54 -5.86
N GLY A 199 3.38 3.89 -4.69
CA GLY A 199 3.92 3.47 -3.39
C GLY A 199 3.59 2.03 -3.00
N TYR A 200 4.05 1.61 -1.85
CA TYR A 200 3.78 0.28 -1.28
C TYR A 200 2.27 0.08 -1.10
N TRP A 201 1.67 -0.93 -1.75
CA TRP A 201 0.21 -1.03 -1.84
C TRP A 201 -0.42 -1.61 -0.58
N ASN A 202 -1.32 -0.85 0.06
CA ASN A 202 -2.20 -1.25 1.19
C ASN A 202 -1.53 -1.94 2.39
N GLN A 203 -0.21 -1.97 2.51
CA GLN A 203 0.50 -2.65 3.59
C GLN A 203 1.42 -1.69 4.34
N ALA A 204 2.37 -2.19 5.13
CA ALA A 204 3.35 -1.38 5.85
C ALA A 204 4.77 -1.61 5.35
N TYR A 205 5.61 -0.57 5.46
CA TYR A 205 6.99 -0.58 5.00
C TYR A 205 7.87 0.35 5.85
N TYR A 206 9.19 0.15 5.81
CA TYR A 206 10.16 1.15 6.31
C TYR A 206 10.49 2.13 5.18
N PRO A 207 10.26 3.45 5.39
CA PRO A 207 10.52 4.45 4.37
C PRO A 207 12.00 4.79 4.25
N SER A 208 12.40 5.24 3.06
CA SER A 208 13.74 5.78 2.80
C SER A 208 13.97 7.08 3.59
N ARG A 209 15.24 7.30 4.02
CA ARG A 209 15.70 8.55 4.64
C ARG A 209 15.59 9.76 3.72
N TYR A 210 15.48 9.54 2.42
CA TYR A 210 15.40 10.62 1.42
C TYR A 210 13.99 10.82 0.86
N ASN A 211 13.09 9.82 1.04
CA ASN A 211 11.74 9.87 0.50
C ASN A 211 10.79 9.05 1.37
N GLY A 212 9.95 9.70 2.16
CA GLY A 212 9.01 9.04 3.06
C GLY A 212 7.98 8.14 2.37
N TYR A 213 7.78 8.31 1.06
CA TYR A 213 6.85 7.53 0.24
C TYR A 213 7.52 6.32 -0.44
N MET A 214 8.85 6.29 -0.49
CA MET A 214 9.66 5.24 -1.10
C MET A 214 10.11 4.24 -0.04
N PRO A 215 9.83 2.93 -0.18
CA PRO A 215 10.42 1.90 0.66
C PRO A 215 11.95 1.90 0.58
N ALA A 216 12.61 1.70 1.72
CA ALA A 216 14.06 1.52 1.75
C ALA A 216 14.43 0.07 1.42
N GLN A 217 15.61 -0.12 0.81
CA GLN A 217 16.16 -1.43 0.45
C GLN A 217 17.12 -1.96 1.53
N THR A 218 17.74 -1.05 2.31
CA THR A 218 18.78 -1.40 3.30
C THR A 218 18.42 -0.90 4.68
N ALA A 219 19.06 -1.46 5.71
CA ALA A 219 18.88 -1.00 7.09
C ALA A 219 19.44 0.42 7.30
N GLU A 220 20.52 0.76 6.59
CA GLU A 220 21.17 2.07 6.63
C GLU A 220 20.31 3.14 5.94
N GLY A 221 19.63 2.76 4.84
CA GLY A 221 18.78 3.64 4.05
C GLY A 221 17.41 3.90 4.68
N GLN A 222 16.97 3.09 5.64
CA GLN A 222 15.62 3.21 6.21
C GLN A 222 15.54 4.19 7.39
N ILE A 223 14.36 4.80 7.56
CA ILE A 223 13.92 5.36 8.83
C ILE A 223 13.29 4.21 9.63
N GLY A 224 13.76 3.95 10.86
CA GLY A 224 13.40 2.76 11.66
C GLY A 224 11.98 2.78 12.26
N VAL A 225 11.04 3.48 11.63
CA VAL A 225 9.61 3.49 11.98
C VAL A 225 8.77 2.98 10.81
N PRO A 226 7.92 1.96 10.99
CA PRO A 226 7.05 1.49 9.92
C PRO A 226 5.96 2.51 9.61
N VAL A 227 5.68 2.68 8.31
CA VAL A 227 4.61 3.49 7.77
C VAL A 227 3.52 2.58 7.24
N PHE A 228 2.33 2.67 7.81
CA PHE A 228 1.15 1.89 7.44
C PHE A 228 0.32 2.66 6.40
N ARG A 229 -0.09 1.98 5.32
CA ARG A 229 -0.91 2.59 4.26
C ARG A 229 -2.37 2.64 4.69
N MET A 230 -2.96 3.83 4.68
CA MET A 230 -4.31 4.07 5.18
C MET A 230 -5.42 3.64 4.21
N LEU A 231 -6.62 3.55 4.73
CA LEU A 231 -7.93 3.55 4.10
C LEU A 231 -8.37 2.24 3.44
N GLY A 232 -7.52 1.21 3.29
CA GLY A 232 -7.92 -0.10 2.77
C GLY A 232 -8.55 -0.04 1.38
N SER A 233 -7.74 0.24 0.35
CA SER A 233 -8.20 0.36 -1.03
C SER A 233 -8.69 -0.96 -1.60
N ASP A 234 -9.75 -0.90 -2.41
CA ASP A 234 -10.22 -2.02 -3.23
C ASP A 234 -9.09 -2.54 -4.14
N PRO A 235 -8.71 -3.83 -4.01
CA PRO A 235 -7.60 -4.38 -4.79
C PRO A 235 -7.90 -4.56 -6.28
N ILE A 236 -9.18 -4.56 -6.67
CA ILE A 236 -9.62 -4.71 -8.06
C ILE A 236 -9.85 -3.34 -8.70
N TYR A 237 -10.75 -2.53 -8.12
CA TYR A 237 -11.33 -1.37 -8.80
C TYR A 237 -10.72 -0.02 -8.44
N GLN A 238 -10.06 0.14 -7.28
CA GLN A 238 -9.49 1.44 -6.92
C GLN A 238 -8.45 1.91 -7.94
N TYR A 239 -7.59 1.01 -8.42
CA TYR A 239 -6.56 1.34 -9.41
C TYR A 239 -7.15 1.69 -10.78
N GLU A 240 -8.21 0.99 -11.20
CA GLU A 240 -8.88 1.21 -12.49
C GLU A 240 -9.74 2.48 -12.52
N SER A 241 -10.03 3.06 -11.37
CA SER A 241 -10.83 4.29 -11.31
C SER A 241 -10.07 5.47 -11.92
N GLY A 242 -10.70 6.14 -12.86
CA GLY A 242 -10.14 7.33 -13.51
C GLY A 242 -8.91 7.07 -14.37
N LEU A 243 -8.81 5.90 -15.02
CA LEU A 243 -7.71 5.55 -15.92
C LEU A 243 -7.34 6.71 -16.87
N GLY A 244 -6.08 7.17 -16.78
CA GLY A 244 -5.55 8.24 -17.61
C GLY A 244 -6.16 9.63 -17.39
N SER A 245 -6.94 9.82 -16.34
CA SER A 245 -7.47 11.12 -15.90
C SER A 245 -6.61 11.75 -14.80
N ASN A 246 -6.95 13.00 -14.44
CA ASN A 246 -6.27 13.74 -13.37
C ASN A 246 -6.92 13.54 -11.99
N GLY A 247 -7.80 12.54 -11.83
CA GLY A 247 -8.49 12.26 -10.58
C GLY A 247 -9.03 10.84 -10.51
N GLN A 248 -9.16 10.32 -9.31
CA GLN A 248 -9.74 9.02 -9.02
C GLN A 248 -10.95 9.17 -8.11
N SER A 249 -11.95 8.30 -8.26
CA SER A 249 -12.94 8.08 -7.20
C SER A 249 -12.32 7.30 -6.05
N VAL A 250 -12.99 7.33 -4.89
CA VAL A 250 -12.52 6.66 -3.67
C VAL A 250 -13.30 5.36 -3.50
N ILE A 251 -12.61 4.23 -3.61
CA ILE A 251 -13.17 2.88 -3.41
C ILE A 251 -12.36 2.21 -2.29
N THR A 252 -12.72 2.51 -1.04
CA THR A 252 -11.97 2.15 0.15
C THR A 252 -12.88 1.67 1.28
N LEU A 253 -12.28 1.23 2.38
CA LEU A 253 -13.00 0.84 3.60
C LEU A 253 -13.56 2.06 4.39
N GLU A 254 -13.43 3.27 3.87
CA GLU A 254 -13.99 4.46 4.51
C GLU A 254 -15.53 4.36 4.61
N PRO A 255 -16.10 4.53 5.81
CA PRO A 255 -17.49 4.19 6.11
C PRO A 255 -18.52 5.16 5.53
N VAL A 256 -18.09 6.16 4.75
CA VAL A 256 -18.94 7.22 4.19
C VAL A 256 -19.31 6.97 2.72
N TYR A 257 -18.64 6.04 2.05
CA TYR A 257 -18.87 5.77 0.62
C TYR A 257 -19.85 4.62 0.41
N GLY A 258 -21.07 4.93 -0.05
CA GLY A 258 -22.17 3.97 -0.26
C GLY A 258 -21.92 2.88 -1.31
N HIS A 259 -20.91 3.06 -2.17
CA HIS A 259 -20.48 2.06 -3.15
C HIS A 259 -19.26 1.24 -2.70
N ALA A 260 -18.71 1.50 -1.51
CA ALA A 260 -17.56 0.83 -0.93
C ALA A 260 -17.73 0.62 0.58
N GLY A 261 -17.03 1.34 1.43
CA GLY A 261 -16.97 1.12 2.88
C GLY A 261 -18.29 1.27 3.65
N ALA A 262 -19.33 1.87 3.08
CA ALA A 262 -20.69 1.87 3.61
C ALA A 262 -21.63 0.88 2.87
N SER A 263 -21.11 0.07 1.93
CA SER A 263 -21.85 -0.96 1.20
C SER A 263 -21.66 -2.33 1.86
N SER A 264 -22.75 -2.93 2.38
CA SER A 264 -22.68 -4.24 3.02
C SER A 264 -22.10 -5.35 2.10
N PRO A 265 -22.50 -5.50 0.83
CA PRO A 265 -21.90 -6.49 -0.07
C PRO A 265 -20.40 -6.27 -0.27
N TRP A 266 -19.97 -5.03 -0.48
CA TRP A 266 -18.57 -4.69 -0.68
C TRP A 266 -17.73 -4.96 0.58
N VAL A 267 -18.18 -4.51 1.76
CA VAL A 267 -17.45 -4.68 3.03
C VAL A 267 -17.30 -6.17 3.38
N HIS A 268 -18.36 -6.98 3.20
CA HIS A 268 -18.27 -8.42 3.43
C HIS A 268 -17.29 -9.10 2.47
N TRP A 269 -17.32 -8.74 1.20
CA TRP A 269 -16.37 -9.25 0.21
C TRP A 269 -14.93 -8.83 0.53
N PHE A 270 -14.71 -7.54 0.81
CA PHE A 270 -13.38 -7.00 1.12
C PHE A 270 -12.77 -7.69 2.34
N LEU A 271 -13.53 -7.78 3.44
CA LEU A 271 -13.05 -8.39 4.67
C LEU A 271 -12.93 -9.92 4.58
N LYS A 272 -13.74 -10.59 3.76
CA LYS A 272 -13.57 -12.01 3.44
C LYS A 272 -12.26 -12.26 2.69
N SER A 273 -11.97 -11.47 1.66
CA SER A 273 -10.71 -11.54 0.90
C SER A 273 -9.53 -11.21 1.82
N PHE A 274 -9.60 -10.13 2.59
CA PHE A 274 -8.59 -9.75 3.57
C PHE A 274 -8.31 -10.86 4.59
N ALA A 275 -9.34 -11.54 5.08
CA ALA A 275 -9.21 -12.58 6.10
C ALA A 275 -8.80 -13.95 5.57
N GLY A 276 -8.89 -14.22 4.26
CA GLY A 276 -8.73 -15.56 3.70
C GLY A 276 -7.73 -15.70 2.57
N GLU A 277 -7.50 -14.66 1.77
CA GLU A 277 -6.65 -14.75 0.58
C GLU A 277 -5.14 -14.70 0.92
N PRO A 278 -4.26 -15.15 0.02
CA PRO A 278 -2.81 -15.07 0.18
C PRO A 278 -2.31 -13.66 0.49
N CYS A 279 -1.42 -13.50 1.48
CA CYS A 279 -0.90 -12.18 1.89
C CYS A 279 0.62 -12.14 2.17
N LEU A 280 1.32 -13.30 2.13
CA LEU A 280 2.74 -13.46 2.46
C LEU A 280 3.03 -13.13 3.93
N ALA A 281 3.92 -12.17 4.22
CA ALA A 281 4.38 -11.93 5.59
C ALA A 281 3.26 -11.59 6.57
N PHE A 282 2.31 -10.75 6.17
CA PHE A 282 1.13 -10.33 6.93
C PHE A 282 0.13 -9.61 6.03
N ALA A 283 -1.10 -9.41 6.54
CA ALA A 283 -2.07 -8.51 5.94
C ALA A 283 -2.38 -7.33 6.88
N TYR A 284 -2.60 -6.15 6.30
CA TYR A 284 -2.96 -4.94 7.02
C TYR A 284 -4.10 -4.21 6.32
N THR A 285 -5.03 -3.69 7.11
CA THR A 285 -6.00 -2.69 6.65
C THR A 285 -6.33 -1.72 7.78
N GLN A 286 -6.74 -0.51 7.40
CA GLN A 286 -7.19 0.50 8.33
C GLN A 286 -8.68 0.75 8.16
N ALA A 287 -9.37 0.84 9.28
CA ALA A 287 -10.75 1.31 9.43
C ALA A 287 -10.80 2.57 10.30
N GLY A 288 -11.97 3.06 10.57
CA GLY A 288 -12.17 4.34 11.25
C GLY A 288 -12.34 5.48 10.25
N GLN A 289 -12.48 6.70 10.75
CA GLN A 289 -12.66 7.88 9.88
C GLN A 289 -12.35 9.17 10.64
N GLU A 290 -12.02 10.22 9.90
CA GLU A 290 -11.92 11.57 10.45
C GLU A 290 -13.29 12.11 10.86
N ASN A 291 -13.32 12.87 11.96
CA ASN A 291 -14.56 13.40 12.52
C ASN A 291 -15.24 14.47 11.64
N SER A 292 -14.53 15.06 10.68
CA SER A 292 -15.05 16.07 9.75
C SER A 292 -16.12 15.54 8.79
N PHE A 293 -16.18 14.22 8.56
CA PHE A 293 -17.30 13.62 7.83
C PHE A 293 -18.60 13.54 8.63
N THR A 294 -18.57 13.85 9.92
CA THR A 294 -19.69 13.81 10.87
C THR A 294 -20.24 12.40 11.15
N TRP A 295 -20.77 12.21 12.36
CA TRP A 295 -21.38 10.94 12.74
C TRP A 295 -22.52 10.52 11.81
N LYS A 296 -23.36 11.48 11.43
CA LYS A 296 -24.50 11.24 10.53
C LYS A 296 -24.11 10.54 9.24
N SER A 297 -22.98 10.92 8.65
CA SER A 297 -22.51 10.35 7.36
C SER A 297 -21.84 8.99 7.52
N MET A 298 -21.17 8.73 8.66
CA MET A 298 -20.36 7.52 8.85
C MET A 298 -21.05 6.43 9.68
N GLN A 299 -22.10 6.76 10.44
CA GLN A 299 -22.72 5.87 11.42
C GLN A 299 -23.03 4.49 10.83
N HIS A 300 -23.78 4.45 9.72
CA HIS A 300 -24.20 3.19 9.09
C HIS A 300 -23.01 2.29 8.73
N GLY A 301 -21.99 2.86 8.06
CA GLY A 301 -20.80 2.12 7.65
C GLY A 301 -19.97 1.66 8.85
N LEU A 302 -19.74 2.54 9.84
CA LEU A 302 -18.97 2.18 11.03
C LEU A 302 -19.64 1.13 11.90
N GLU A 303 -20.94 1.22 12.13
CA GLU A 303 -21.69 0.23 12.92
C GLU A 303 -21.62 -1.15 12.28
N MET A 304 -21.81 -1.22 10.94
CA MET A 304 -21.68 -2.46 10.19
C MET A 304 -20.26 -3.02 10.26
N GLN A 305 -19.26 -2.19 10.03
CA GLN A 305 -17.84 -2.61 10.07
C GLN A 305 -17.44 -3.09 11.47
N ALA A 306 -17.83 -2.37 12.53
CA ALA A 306 -17.54 -2.74 13.92
C ALA A 306 -18.11 -4.13 14.27
N PHE A 307 -19.35 -4.41 13.84
CA PHE A 307 -19.97 -5.73 14.02
C PHE A 307 -19.18 -6.85 13.31
N ILE A 308 -18.74 -6.60 12.06
CA ILE A 308 -17.99 -7.59 11.29
C ILE A 308 -16.59 -7.79 11.89
N PHE A 309 -15.91 -6.73 12.31
CA PHE A 309 -14.60 -6.83 12.98
C PHE A 309 -14.69 -7.65 14.27
N ASP A 310 -15.70 -7.41 15.09
CA ASP A 310 -15.92 -8.19 16.30
C ASP A 310 -16.13 -9.68 15.99
N SER A 311 -16.97 -9.98 15.00
CA SER A 311 -17.21 -11.35 14.54
C SER A 311 -15.94 -12.04 14.04
N LEU A 312 -15.16 -11.38 13.17
CA LEU A 312 -13.93 -11.95 12.61
C LEU A 312 -12.83 -12.10 13.68
N ARG A 313 -12.71 -11.14 14.61
CA ARG A 313 -11.79 -11.21 15.74
C ARG A 313 -12.13 -12.40 16.65
N ASN A 314 -13.40 -12.56 17.03
CA ASN A 314 -13.87 -13.66 17.88
C ASN A 314 -13.70 -15.02 17.19
N ALA A 315 -13.75 -15.07 15.86
CA ALA A 315 -13.44 -16.24 15.05
C ALA A 315 -11.92 -16.49 14.85
N GLY A 316 -11.04 -15.65 15.41
CA GLY A 316 -9.58 -15.75 15.26
C GLY A 316 -9.06 -15.49 13.83
N LYS A 317 -9.86 -14.83 12.98
CA LYS A 317 -9.50 -14.56 11.58
C LYS A 317 -8.69 -13.27 11.41
N ILE A 318 -8.87 -12.31 12.31
CA ILE A 318 -8.17 -11.03 12.32
C ILE A 318 -7.72 -10.67 13.74
N THR A 319 -6.75 -9.77 13.82
CA THR A 319 -6.37 -9.09 15.06
C THR A 319 -6.75 -7.63 14.94
N VAL A 320 -7.56 -7.12 15.86
CA VAL A 320 -7.82 -5.68 15.98
C VAL A 320 -6.90 -5.13 17.05
N GLU A 321 -6.09 -4.15 16.72
CA GLU A 321 -5.09 -3.59 17.64
C GLU A 321 -4.84 -2.10 17.37
N THR A 322 -4.23 -1.40 18.33
CA THR A 322 -3.83 -0.01 18.13
C THR A 322 -2.63 0.10 17.22
N MET A 323 -2.42 1.26 16.60
CA MET A 323 -1.27 1.47 15.71
C MET A 323 0.07 1.27 16.41
N GLN A 324 0.20 1.69 17.68
CA GLN A 324 1.45 1.46 18.43
C GLN A 324 1.73 -0.05 18.65
N GLN A 325 0.68 -0.87 18.84
CA GLN A 325 0.83 -2.32 18.96
C GLN A 325 1.32 -2.91 17.64
N SER A 326 0.70 -2.51 16.52
CA SER A 326 1.10 -2.92 15.17
C SER A 326 2.52 -2.48 14.84
N GLY A 327 2.89 -1.24 15.18
CA GLY A 327 4.25 -0.72 14.94
C GLY A 327 5.32 -1.48 15.73
N ARG A 328 5.07 -1.77 17.01
CA ARG A 328 5.98 -2.58 17.84
C ARG A 328 6.10 -4.01 17.31
N TRP A 329 4.96 -4.63 16.98
CA TRP A 329 4.96 -5.96 16.39
C TRP A 329 5.76 -6.00 15.08
N PHE A 330 5.55 -5.04 14.18
CA PHE A 330 6.28 -4.95 12.91
C PHE A 330 7.80 -4.86 13.14
N LYS A 331 8.23 -3.96 14.03
CA LYS A 331 9.65 -3.79 14.36
C LYS A 331 10.29 -5.03 14.99
N GLN A 332 9.52 -5.82 15.76
CA GLN A 332 10.00 -7.06 16.36
C GLN A 332 10.17 -8.21 15.36
N HIS A 333 9.36 -8.23 14.29
CA HIS A 333 9.32 -9.33 13.34
C HIS A 333 10.10 -9.05 12.05
N PHE A 334 10.26 -7.79 11.68
CA PHE A 334 10.86 -7.42 10.41
C PHE A 334 11.96 -6.36 10.60
N PRO A 335 13.25 -6.73 10.43
CA PRO A 335 14.36 -5.75 10.44
C PRO A 335 14.38 -4.89 9.18
N LEU A 336 13.81 -5.38 8.08
CA LEU A 336 13.64 -4.72 6.79
C LEU A 336 12.20 -4.88 6.33
N THR A 337 11.76 -4.08 5.36
CA THR A 337 10.43 -4.22 4.74
C THR A 337 10.25 -5.63 4.17
N PRO A 338 9.30 -6.43 4.67
CA PRO A 338 9.05 -7.78 4.16
C PRO A 338 8.28 -7.73 2.84
N ALA A 339 8.31 -8.82 2.08
CA ALA A 339 7.39 -8.98 0.96
C ALA A 339 5.96 -9.25 1.45
N THR A 340 4.98 -8.61 0.82
CA THR A 340 3.55 -8.78 1.11
C THR A 340 2.74 -8.94 -0.17
N ALA A 341 1.55 -9.49 -0.03
CA ALA A 341 0.59 -9.56 -1.12
C ALA A 341 -0.79 -9.07 -0.68
N VAL A 342 -1.56 -8.54 -1.62
CA VAL A 342 -2.99 -8.29 -1.48
C VAL A 342 -3.68 -8.94 -2.66
N THR A 343 -4.50 -9.94 -2.39
CA THR A 343 -5.15 -10.74 -3.43
C THR A 343 -6.65 -10.68 -3.31
N ALA A 344 -7.33 -10.69 -4.45
CA ALA A 344 -8.77 -10.81 -4.56
C ALA A 344 -9.07 -11.75 -5.74
N THR A 345 -9.36 -13.00 -5.44
CA THR A 345 -9.62 -14.04 -6.45
C THR A 345 -11.11 -14.19 -6.78
N GLN A 346 -11.95 -13.45 -6.08
CA GLN A 346 -13.39 -13.30 -6.33
C GLN A 346 -13.74 -11.84 -6.48
N ASP A 347 -14.73 -11.56 -7.30
CA ASP A 347 -15.23 -10.22 -7.60
C ASP A 347 -16.62 -10.02 -7.01
N TYR A 348 -16.82 -8.97 -6.20
CA TYR A 348 -18.11 -8.68 -5.60
C TYR A 348 -19.19 -8.24 -6.60
N LEU A 349 -18.78 -7.75 -7.78
CA LEU A 349 -19.66 -7.40 -8.88
C LEU A 349 -20.00 -8.59 -9.79
N ASN A 350 -19.41 -9.77 -9.55
CA ASN A 350 -19.54 -10.98 -10.38
C ASN A 350 -19.16 -10.76 -11.86
N MET A 351 -18.29 -9.79 -12.15
CA MET A 351 -17.76 -9.52 -13.48
C MET A 351 -16.55 -10.40 -13.84
N GLY A 352 -16.20 -11.36 -12.98
CA GLY A 352 -15.09 -12.30 -13.20
C GLY A 352 -13.69 -11.67 -13.04
N HIS A 353 -13.59 -10.47 -12.48
CA HIS A 353 -12.31 -9.82 -12.25
C HIS A 353 -11.56 -10.44 -11.07
N LYS A 354 -10.25 -10.56 -11.20
CA LYS A 354 -9.36 -11.00 -10.13
C LYS A 354 -8.11 -10.13 -10.13
N ALA A 355 -7.61 -9.78 -8.95
CA ALA A 355 -6.44 -8.93 -8.83
C ALA A 355 -5.42 -9.52 -7.85
N VAL A 356 -4.16 -9.31 -8.17
CA VAL A 356 -3.03 -9.62 -7.31
C VAL A 356 -2.14 -8.40 -7.23
N TRP A 357 -1.80 -7.99 -6.02
CA TRP A 357 -0.76 -7.05 -5.73
C TRP A 357 0.36 -7.77 -4.99
N TYR A 358 1.57 -7.60 -5.47
CA TYR A 358 2.79 -8.02 -4.81
C TYR A 358 3.63 -6.79 -4.47
N ASN A 359 4.14 -6.73 -3.25
CA ASN A 359 5.04 -5.69 -2.82
C ASN A 359 6.31 -6.30 -2.23
N SER A 360 7.44 -5.70 -2.54
CA SER A 360 8.71 -5.94 -1.86
C SER A 360 9.39 -4.60 -1.57
N ARG A 361 10.56 -4.62 -0.97
CA ARG A 361 11.36 -3.39 -0.80
C ARG A 361 11.97 -2.89 -2.10
N PHE A 362 11.91 -3.64 -3.21
CA PHE A 362 12.50 -3.27 -4.50
C PHE A 362 11.46 -2.84 -5.53
N TYR A 363 10.23 -3.32 -5.42
CA TYR A 363 9.16 -2.98 -6.36
C TYR A 363 7.78 -3.35 -5.81
N ARG A 364 6.77 -2.77 -6.42
CA ARG A 364 5.41 -3.30 -6.40
C ARG A 364 5.02 -3.76 -7.80
N ALA A 365 4.11 -4.72 -7.89
CA ALA A 365 3.50 -5.12 -9.14
C ALA A 365 2.04 -5.52 -8.95
N SER A 366 1.22 -5.34 -9.99
CA SER A 366 -0.17 -5.79 -10.00
C SER A 366 -0.52 -6.54 -11.26
N ILE A 367 -1.21 -7.67 -11.09
CA ILE A 367 -1.89 -8.39 -12.16
C ILE A 367 -3.38 -8.17 -12.03
N MET A 368 -4.02 -7.90 -13.16
CA MET A 368 -5.47 -7.93 -13.32
C MET A 368 -5.84 -9.03 -14.31
N CYS A 369 -6.67 -9.96 -13.88
CA CYS A 369 -7.32 -10.92 -14.76
C CYS A 369 -8.77 -10.48 -14.95
N SER A 370 -9.17 -10.23 -16.19
CA SER A 370 -10.52 -9.80 -16.57
C SER A 370 -11.06 -10.74 -17.64
N HIS A 371 -12.11 -11.50 -17.32
CA HIS A 371 -12.66 -12.51 -18.24
C HIS A 371 -11.57 -13.44 -18.80
N ASP A 372 -11.18 -13.21 -20.04
CA ASP A 372 -10.21 -13.99 -20.79
C ASP A 372 -8.84 -13.30 -20.98
N SER A 373 -8.66 -12.10 -20.40
CA SER A 373 -7.44 -11.28 -20.52
C SER A 373 -6.63 -11.28 -19.22
N LEU A 374 -5.30 -11.33 -19.34
CA LEU A 374 -4.37 -11.18 -18.24
C LEU A 374 -3.45 -9.98 -18.52
N ASN A 375 -3.52 -8.97 -17.64
CA ASN A 375 -2.75 -7.74 -17.74
C ASN A 375 -1.89 -7.54 -16.48
N ILE A 376 -0.57 -7.47 -16.63
CA ILE A 376 0.30 -6.90 -15.60
C ILE A 376 0.13 -5.38 -15.73
N ARG A 377 -0.75 -4.81 -14.91
CA ARG A 377 -1.20 -3.43 -15.05
C ARG A 377 -0.32 -2.41 -14.35
N ASP A 378 0.56 -2.86 -13.45
CA ASP A 378 1.39 -1.97 -12.65
C ASP A 378 2.72 -2.66 -12.31
N ILE A 379 3.83 -1.97 -12.51
CA ILE A 379 5.15 -2.29 -11.96
C ILE A 379 5.82 -0.95 -11.66
N HIS A 380 5.97 -0.61 -10.39
CA HIS A 380 6.75 0.53 -9.92
C HIS A 380 7.96 0.04 -9.14
N LEU A 381 9.12 0.60 -9.44
CA LEU A 381 10.37 0.28 -8.78
C LEU A 381 10.60 1.20 -7.58
N PHE A 382 11.34 0.70 -6.60
CA PHE A 382 11.76 1.45 -5.43
C PHE A 382 13.29 1.54 -5.40
N ASP A 383 13.78 2.75 -5.21
CA ASP A 383 15.21 3.03 -5.01
C ASP A 383 15.33 4.06 -3.87
N GLU A 384 15.94 3.63 -2.75
CA GLU A 384 16.05 4.46 -1.55
C GLU A 384 16.88 5.73 -1.76
N ARG A 385 17.64 5.85 -2.85
CA ARG A 385 18.42 7.02 -3.22
C ARG A 385 17.59 8.12 -3.90
N MET A 386 16.39 7.79 -4.37
CA MET A 386 15.50 8.78 -5.00
C MET A 386 15.04 9.79 -3.95
N ARG A 387 15.54 11.01 -4.03
CA ARG A 387 15.19 12.09 -3.11
C ARG A 387 13.81 12.65 -3.43
N SER A 388 13.04 12.88 -2.39
CA SER A 388 11.80 13.66 -2.50
C SER A 388 12.13 15.14 -2.73
N ASP A 389 11.30 15.84 -3.51
CA ASP A 389 11.39 17.30 -3.72
C ASP A 389 11.28 18.09 -2.40
N TYR A 390 10.67 17.47 -1.38
CA TYR A 390 10.37 18.11 -0.09
C TYR A 390 11.39 17.81 1.01
N ILE A 391 12.49 17.09 0.74
CA ILE A 391 13.42 16.68 1.80
C ILE A 391 14.16 17.89 2.40
N ASP A 392 14.71 18.76 1.56
CA ASP A 392 15.53 19.89 1.97
C ASP A 392 14.85 21.26 1.75
N THR A 393 13.86 21.31 0.85
CA THR A 393 13.26 22.56 0.38
C THR A 393 11.75 22.55 0.63
N PRO A 394 11.17 23.64 1.15
CA PRO A 394 9.73 23.74 1.30
C PRO A 394 9.02 23.80 -0.06
N GLY A 395 7.93 23.07 -0.18
CA GLY A 395 7.02 23.17 -1.31
C GLY A 395 6.26 24.50 -1.27
N THR A 396 6.17 25.16 -2.42
CA THR A 396 5.42 26.44 -2.57
C THR A 396 4.05 26.25 -3.22
N SER A 397 3.81 25.08 -3.82
CA SER A 397 2.54 24.74 -4.45
C SER A 397 1.48 24.39 -3.42
N THR A 398 0.22 24.70 -3.73
CA THR A 398 -0.95 24.23 -2.98
C THR A 398 -1.16 22.73 -3.12
N GLN A 399 -0.48 22.09 -4.06
CA GLN A 399 -0.49 20.64 -4.33
C GLN A 399 0.81 19.99 -3.87
N CYS A 400 0.73 18.73 -3.47
CA CYS A 400 1.87 17.89 -3.14
C CYS A 400 1.87 16.64 -4.01
N ILE A 401 3.05 16.24 -4.50
CA ILE A 401 3.20 15.09 -5.40
C ILE A 401 4.33 14.19 -4.89
N TYR A 402 3.98 12.95 -4.59
CA TYR A 402 4.90 11.84 -4.34
C TYR A 402 4.65 10.74 -5.35
N GLU A 403 5.65 10.39 -6.11
CA GLU A 403 5.61 9.34 -7.13
C GLU A 403 6.85 8.46 -7.05
N THR A 404 6.73 7.21 -7.49
CA THR A 404 7.82 6.26 -7.58
C THR A 404 8.22 6.00 -9.04
N LEU A 405 9.07 5.02 -9.32
CA LEU A 405 9.72 4.82 -10.60
C LEU A 405 8.94 3.85 -11.50
N PRO A 406 8.14 4.30 -12.48
CA PRO A 406 7.28 3.43 -13.26
C PRO A 406 8.05 2.62 -14.32
N PHE A 407 7.84 1.30 -14.37
CA PHE A 407 8.14 0.45 -15.52
C PHE A 407 6.88 0.07 -16.29
N VAL A 408 5.78 -0.13 -15.59
CA VAL A 408 4.43 -0.28 -16.14
C VAL A 408 3.49 0.57 -15.31
N ASP A 409 2.78 1.48 -15.94
CA ASP A 409 1.74 2.27 -15.29
C ASP A 409 0.44 2.21 -16.11
N GLY A 410 -0.39 1.23 -15.77
CA GLY A 410 -1.66 1.00 -16.46
C GLY A 410 -2.68 2.10 -16.24
N ASN A 411 -2.56 2.89 -15.16
CA ASN A 411 -3.45 4.01 -14.93
C ASN A 411 -3.02 5.25 -15.74
N GLN A 412 -1.82 5.79 -15.46
CA GLN A 412 -1.37 7.06 -16.03
C GLN A 412 -1.11 6.98 -17.54
N TRP A 413 -0.74 5.81 -18.06
CA TRP A 413 -0.45 5.64 -19.49
C TRP A 413 -1.66 5.21 -20.32
N SER A 414 -2.82 5.01 -19.71
CA SER A 414 -4.10 4.78 -20.39
C SER A 414 -4.75 6.08 -20.87
N LYS A 415 -5.57 6.01 -21.92
CA LYS A 415 -6.40 7.12 -22.38
C LYS A 415 -7.54 6.59 -23.27
N GLY A 416 -8.78 6.97 -22.96
CA GLY A 416 -9.95 6.53 -23.71
C GLY A 416 -10.07 5.01 -23.73
N ALA A 417 -10.23 4.42 -24.90
CA ALA A 417 -10.32 2.97 -25.08
C ALA A 417 -8.97 2.23 -24.99
N THR A 418 -7.84 2.94 -24.98
CA THR A 418 -6.50 2.32 -24.87
C THR A 418 -6.12 2.15 -23.41
N VAL A 419 -6.20 0.92 -22.91
CA VAL A 419 -5.77 0.53 -21.58
C VAL A 419 -4.32 0.07 -21.63
N ALA A 420 -3.43 0.76 -20.92
CA ALA A 420 -2.02 0.45 -20.84
C ALA A 420 -1.75 -0.79 -19.97
N GLY A 421 -0.58 -1.40 -20.15
CA GLY A 421 -0.12 -2.53 -19.38
C GLY A 421 0.72 -3.50 -20.19
N LEU A 422 1.17 -4.54 -19.53
CA LEU A 422 2.04 -5.58 -20.10
C LEU A 422 1.22 -6.86 -20.26
N ARG A 423 0.98 -7.28 -21.52
CA ARG A 423 0.10 -8.39 -21.88
C ARG A 423 0.85 -9.53 -22.52
N LEU A 424 0.34 -10.76 -22.32
CA LEU A 424 0.78 -11.93 -23.06
C LEU A 424 0.26 -11.84 -24.51
N VAL A 425 1.17 -11.93 -25.46
CA VAL A 425 0.86 -11.89 -26.89
C VAL A 425 1.54 -13.04 -27.62
N GLN A 426 0.92 -13.51 -28.71
CA GLN A 426 1.50 -14.39 -29.70
C GLN A 426 2.11 -13.55 -30.82
N LEU A 427 3.36 -13.82 -31.15
CA LEU A 427 4.06 -13.20 -32.28
C LEU A 427 3.69 -13.95 -33.56
N LEU A 428 3.04 -13.28 -34.49
CA LEU A 428 2.61 -13.81 -35.77
C LEU A 428 3.57 -13.41 -36.90
N PRO A 429 3.56 -14.14 -38.06
CA PRO A 429 4.28 -13.73 -39.25
C PRO A 429 3.98 -12.28 -39.66
N GLY A 430 4.99 -11.59 -40.20
CA GLY A 430 4.86 -10.19 -40.58
C GLY A 430 4.89 -9.19 -39.42
N GLY A 431 5.26 -9.64 -38.22
CA GLY A 431 5.42 -8.77 -37.04
C GLY A 431 4.09 -8.39 -36.37
N LYS A 432 3.00 -9.02 -36.75
CA LYS A 432 1.69 -8.86 -36.08
C LYS A 432 1.73 -9.52 -34.68
N MET A 433 0.94 -8.98 -33.76
CA MET A 433 0.77 -9.51 -32.41
C MET A 433 -0.69 -9.75 -32.15
N GLN A 434 -1.01 -10.86 -31.49
CA GLN A 434 -2.36 -11.20 -31.05
C GLN A 434 -2.31 -11.47 -29.55
N GLU A 435 -3.22 -10.87 -28.79
CA GLU A 435 -3.33 -11.14 -27.35
C GLU A 435 -3.71 -12.60 -27.11
N ILE A 436 -3.02 -13.25 -26.17
CA ILE A 436 -3.34 -14.61 -25.75
C ILE A 436 -4.46 -14.50 -24.74
N THR A 437 -5.59 -15.14 -25.03
CA THR A 437 -6.77 -15.19 -24.17
C THR A 437 -6.83 -16.48 -23.36
N GLY A 438 -7.43 -16.44 -22.16
CA GLY A 438 -7.48 -17.62 -21.29
C GLY A 438 -8.35 -17.42 -20.05
N GLY A 439 -8.17 -18.30 -19.08
CA GLY A 439 -8.89 -18.28 -17.81
C GLY A 439 -8.15 -19.10 -16.75
N ASN A 440 -8.86 -19.62 -15.76
CA ASN A 440 -8.29 -20.46 -14.69
C ASN A 440 -7.09 -19.80 -14.00
N PHE A 441 -7.34 -18.61 -13.46
CA PHE A 441 -6.34 -17.86 -12.71
C PHE A 441 -6.29 -18.35 -11.26
N GLU A 442 -5.12 -18.77 -10.82
CA GLU A 442 -4.86 -19.24 -9.45
C GLU A 442 -3.67 -18.50 -8.85
N VAL A 443 -3.69 -18.30 -7.52
CA VAL A 443 -2.63 -17.65 -6.77
C VAL A 443 -2.19 -18.54 -5.62
N LYS A 444 -0.87 -18.68 -5.44
CA LYS A 444 -0.29 -19.53 -4.40
C LYS A 444 0.94 -18.87 -3.78
N GLU A 445 1.05 -18.95 -2.48
CA GLU A 445 2.29 -18.64 -1.76
C GLU A 445 3.23 -19.84 -1.85
N GLU A 446 4.46 -19.62 -2.30
CA GLU A 446 5.47 -20.68 -2.37
C GLU A 446 6.44 -20.61 -1.18
N LYS A 447 6.83 -19.39 -0.82
CA LYS A 447 7.67 -19.09 0.35
C LYS A 447 7.22 -17.78 0.97
N SER A 448 7.77 -17.42 2.11
CA SER A 448 7.42 -16.18 2.84
C SER A 448 7.58 -14.88 2.04
N ASN A 449 8.34 -14.90 0.93
CA ASN A 449 8.58 -13.76 0.06
C ASN A 449 8.35 -14.08 -1.43
N GLN A 450 7.70 -15.22 -1.75
CA GLN A 450 7.48 -15.65 -3.14
C GLN A 450 6.01 -15.96 -3.37
N LEU A 451 5.44 -15.32 -4.38
CA LEU A 451 4.07 -15.52 -4.82
C LEU A 451 4.06 -16.05 -6.26
N LEU A 452 3.25 -17.06 -6.51
CA LEU A 452 3.01 -17.62 -7.82
C LEU A 452 1.59 -17.28 -8.27
N ALA A 453 1.45 -16.68 -9.44
CA ALA A 453 0.20 -16.59 -10.18
C ALA A 453 0.27 -17.54 -11.39
N ALA A 454 -0.68 -18.46 -11.50
CA ALA A 454 -0.82 -19.39 -12.62
C ALA A 454 -2.03 -19.02 -13.47
N TRP A 455 -1.88 -19.11 -14.77
CA TRP A 455 -2.94 -18.79 -15.72
C TRP A 455 -2.89 -19.74 -16.92
N ARG A 456 -4.05 -20.11 -17.48
CA ARG A 456 -4.14 -21.03 -18.59
C ARG A 456 -4.83 -20.38 -19.78
N SER A 457 -4.21 -20.46 -20.97
CA SER A 457 -4.79 -19.95 -22.21
C SER A 457 -5.97 -20.83 -22.67
N LEU A 458 -6.83 -20.29 -23.53
CA LEU A 458 -7.91 -21.06 -24.18
C LEU A 458 -7.35 -22.20 -25.06
N ALA A 459 -6.13 -22.03 -25.58
CA ALA A 459 -5.42 -23.07 -26.31
C ALA A 459 -4.86 -24.19 -25.41
N GLY A 460 -5.04 -24.08 -24.08
CA GLY A 460 -4.57 -25.06 -23.10
C GLY A 460 -3.13 -24.85 -22.62
N GLU A 461 -2.44 -23.81 -23.07
CA GLU A 461 -1.09 -23.49 -22.65
C GLU A 461 -1.07 -22.94 -21.22
N SER A 462 -0.04 -23.31 -20.44
CA SER A 462 0.13 -22.84 -19.07
C SER A 462 1.17 -21.74 -19.00
N PHE A 463 0.82 -20.66 -18.32
CA PHE A 463 1.70 -19.56 -17.99
C PHE A 463 1.79 -19.40 -16.48
N THR A 464 2.99 -19.07 -15.99
CA THR A 464 3.20 -18.76 -14.57
C THR A 464 3.94 -17.45 -14.42
N ILE A 465 3.52 -16.65 -13.44
CA ILE A 465 4.19 -15.41 -13.06
C ILE A 465 4.66 -15.60 -11.62
N HIS A 466 5.97 -15.65 -11.42
CA HIS A 466 6.60 -15.76 -10.12
C HIS A 466 7.10 -14.37 -9.67
N PHE A 467 6.62 -13.93 -8.55
CA PHE A 467 7.12 -12.73 -7.87
C PHE A 467 8.14 -13.15 -6.82
N TYR A 468 9.38 -12.66 -6.98
CA TYR A 468 10.45 -12.77 -6.01
C TYR A 468 10.71 -11.38 -5.42
N GLU A 469 11.44 -11.32 -4.33
CA GLU A 469 11.74 -10.05 -3.68
C GLU A 469 12.40 -9.02 -4.61
N ASP A 470 13.26 -9.46 -5.53
CA ASP A 470 14.09 -8.60 -6.37
C ASP A 470 13.82 -8.73 -7.89
N ARG A 471 12.91 -9.60 -8.32
CA ARG A 471 12.62 -9.84 -9.74
C ARG A 471 11.24 -10.43 -9.98
N ILE A 472 10.79 -10.34 -11.21
CA ILE A 472 9.58 -11.00 -11.73
C ILE A 472 10.03 -11.97 -12.82
N GLU A 473 9.53 -13.22 -12.75
CA GLU A 473 9.74 -14.23 -13.77
C GLU A 473 8.41 -14.64 -14.39
N VAL A 474 8.34 -14.68 -15.72
CA VAL A 474 7.18 -15.19 -16.45
C VAL A 474 7.63 -16.41 -17.26
N SER A 475 6.97 -17.52 -17.08
CA SER A 475 7.25 -18.77 -17.82
C SER A 475 6.02 -19.19 -18.61
N GLY A 476 6.25 -19.72 -19.79
CA GLY A 476 5.23 -20.23 -20.71
C GLY A 476 5.81 -21.34 -21.60
N PRO A 477 5.09 -21.75 -22.66
CA PRO A 477 5.55 -22.78 -23.56
C PRO A 477 6.92 -22.44 -24.18
N ASN A 478 7.79 -23.46 -24.27
CA ASN A 478 9.06 -23.33 -24.97
C ASN A 478 8.86 -23.70 -26.44
N THR A 479 8.36 -22.77 -27.24
CA THR A 479 8.10 -22.97 -28.68
C THR A 479 9.32 -22.56 -29.49
N THR A 480 9.81 -23.47 -30.33
CA THR A 480 10.98 -23.27 -31.19
C THR A 480 10.62 -22.86 -32.62
N SER A 481 9.35 -22.90 -33.02
CA SER A 481 8.89 -22.59 -34.37
C SER A 481 7.56 -21.83 -34.40
N GLY A 482 7.54 -20.73 -35.12
CA GLY A 482 6.35 -20.11 -35.73
C GLY A 482 5.42 -19.30 -34.84
N ASN A 483 5.18 -19.68 -33.59
CA ASN A 483 4.19 -19.03 -32.72
C ASN A 483 4.78 -18.77 -31.32
N GLN A 484 5.84 -17.95 -31.27
CA GLN A 484 6.46 -17.61 -30.00
C GLN A 484 5.58 -16.61 -29.23
N TRP A 485 5.38 -16.85 -27.94
CA TRP A 485 4.76 -15.85 -27.06
C TRP A 485 5.75 -14.74 -26.65
N ALA A 486 5.23 -13.61 -26.25
CA ALA A 486 6.00 -12.49 -25.70
C ALA A 486 5.14 -11.70 -24.70
N LEU A 487 5.78 -10.81 -23.96
CA LEU A 487 5.10 -9.77 -23.20
C LEU A 487 5.17 -8.47 -23.98
N ALA A 488 4.03 -7.84 -24.28
CA ALA A 488 3.97 -6.56 -24.97
C ALA A 488 3.50 -5.45 -24.01
N LEU A 489 4.35 -4.46 -23.77
CA LEU A 489 4.00 -3.26 -23.03
C LEU A 489 3.30 -2.27 -23.97
N THR A 490 2.08 -1.91 -23.63
CA THR A 490 1.27 -0.96 -24.37
C THR A 490 1.05 0.33 -23.56
N ALA A 491 0.97 1.46 -24.26
CA ALA A 491 0.56 2.75 -23.70
C ALA A 491 -0.28 3.52 -24.71
N ALA A 492 -1.14 4.41 -24.24
CA ALA A 492 -1.93 5.26 -25.12
C ALA A 492 -1.06 6.29 -25.84
N PRO A 493 -1.40 6.64 -27.09
CA PRO A 493 -0.67 7.64 -27.86
C PRO A 493 -0.57 8.98 -27.13
N GLY A 494 0.60 9.63 -27.21
CA GLY A 494 0.85 10.94 -26.63
C GLY A 494 1.08 10.95 -25.11
N ARG A 495 1.11 9.78 -24.45
CA ARG A 495 1.52 9.70 -23.05
C ARG A 495 3.04 9.86 -22.92
N GLN A 496 3.45 10.60 -21.90
CA GLN A 496 4.86 10.78 -21.56
C GLN A 496 5.36 9.53 -20.84
N LEU A 497 6.34 8.85 -21.45
CA LEU A 497 6.94 7.63 -20.92
C LEU A 497 8.36 7.91 -20.42
N PRO A 498 8.85 7.20 -19.41
CA PRO A 498 10.14 7.47 -18.81
C PRO A 498 11.34 6.92 -19.62
N PHE A 499 11.10 6.04 -20.59
CA PHE A 499 12.16 5.31 -21.28
C PHE A 499 13.03 6.24 -22.14
N THR A 500 14.34 6.20 -21.92
CA THR A 500 15.34 6.95 -22.68
C THR A 500 16.05 6.08 -23.72
N VAL A 501 16.33 4.81 -23.37
CA VAL A 501 16.99 3.84 -24.23
C VAL A 501 16.48 2.43 -23.94
N ILE A 502 16.14 1.68 -24.99
CA ILE A 502 15.74 0.27 -24.87
C ILE A 502 16.75 -0.56 -25.67
N GLN A 503 17.57 -1.34 -24.96
CA GLN A 503 18.54 -2.31 -25.50
C GLN A 503 18.06 -3.73 -25.18
N GLN A 504 18.69 -4.77 -25.74
CA GLN A 504 18.22 -6.15 -25.57
C GLN A 504 18.16 -6.62 -24.10
N THR A 505 19.12 -6.18 -23.27
CA THR A 505 19.21 -6.62 -21.87
C THR A 505 18.87 -5.55 -20.86
N VAL A 506 18.70 -4.29 -21.28
CA VAL A 506 18.42 -3.17 -20.38
C VAL A 506 17.48 -2.14 -21.02
N ALA A 507 16.49 -1.71 -20.26
CA ALA A 507 15.67 -0.54 -20.56
C ALA A 507 16.05 0.56 -19.56
N LYS A 508 16.68 1.63 -20.05
CA LYS A 508 17.03 2.82 -19.26
C LYS A 508 15.86 3.78 -19.25
N ALA A 509 15.64 4.40 -18.11
CA ALA A 509 14.54 5.33 -17.90
C ALA A 509 14.98 6.51 -17.03
N ARG A 510 14.26 7.63 -17.16
CA ARG A 510 14.42 8.81 -16.34
C ARG A 510 13.06 9.34 -15.93
N PHE A 511 12.86 9.50 -14.62
CA PHE A 511 11.61 10.00 -14.09
C PHE A 511 11.88 11.00 -12.96
N ARG A 512 11.26 12.18 -13.00
CA ARG A 512 11.46 13.28 -12.04
C ARG A 512 12.95 13.57 -11.76
N GLY A 513 13.77 13.57 -12.81
CA GLY A 513 15.20 13.84 -12.69
C GLY A 513 16.06 12.65 -12.20
N PHE A 514 15.46 11.53 -11.81
CA PHE A 514 16.16 10.34 -11.34
C PHE A 514 16.32 9.32 -12.47
N ASP A 515 17.57 8.85 -12.69
CA ASP A 515 17.89 7.82 -13.67
C ASP A 515 17.82 6.44 -13.05
N TYR A 516 17.13 5.52 -13.71
CA TYR A 516 17.01 4.12 -13.30
C TYR A 516 16.97 3.20 -14.52
N HIS A 517 17.00 1.90 -14.27
CA HIS A 517 16.94 0.93 -15.36
C HIS A 517 16.26 -0.37 -14.91
N ILE A 518 15.76 -1.08 -15.90
CA ILE A 518 15.23 -2.44 -15.75
C ILE A 518 16.14 -3.36 -16.56
N THR A 519 16.64 -4.41 -15.90
CA THR A 519 17.47 -5.44 -16.51
C THR A 519 16.63 -6.64 -16.90
N CYS A 520 16.78 -7.11 -18.13
CA CYS A 520 16.25 -8.40 -18.58
C CYS A 520 17.30 -9.48 -18.26
N LEU A 521 17.07 -10.20 -17.15
CA LEU A 521 17.97 -11.26 -16.67
C LEU A 521 17.87 -12.52 -17.54
N GLN A 522 16.68 -12.78 -18.09
CA GLN A 522 16.42 -13.85 -19.06
C GLN A 522 15.37 -13.36 -20.06
N GLY A 523 15.56 -13.63 -21.34
CA GLY A 523 14.80 -13.03 -22.42
C GLY A 523 15.55 -11.86 -23.08
N ARG A 524 14.80 -11.04 -23.82
CA ARG A 524 15.36 -9.82 -24.43
C ARG A 524 14.28 -8.76 -24.66
N PHE A 525 14.60 -7.52 -24.42
CA PHE A 525 13.79 -6.38 -24.82
C PHE A 525 13.91 -6.11 -26.32
N LYS A 526 12.81 -5.68 -26.92
CA LYS A 526 12.75 -5.13 -28.27
C LYS A 526 11.90 -3.87 -28.20
N ALA A 527 12.44 -2.73 -28.62
CA ALA A 527 11.68 -1.47 -28.69
C ALA A 527 10.50 -1.60 -29.66
N GLY A 528 9.41 -0.93 -29.34
CA GLY A 528 8.25 -0.78 -30.22
C GLY A 528 8.62 0.04 -31.46
N THR A 529 7.77 -0.03 -32.49
CA THR A 529 7.93 0.76 -33.71
C THR A 529 7.22 2.10 -33.59
N ALA A 530 7.72 3.10 -34.28
CA ALA A 530 7.03 4.39 -34.40
C ALA A 530 5.59 4.18 -34.89
N ASN A 531 4.65 4.95 -34.34
CA ASN A 531 3.20 4.86 -34.62
C ASN A 531 2.49 3.59 -34.10
N SER A 532 3.13 2.82 -33.21
CA SER A 532 2.52 1.69 -32.51
C SER A 532 2.19 2.07 -31.06
N ASN A 533 1.09 1.56 -30.52
CA ASN A 533 0.81 1.64 -29.08
C ASN A 533 1.75 0.74 -28.25
N ILE A 534 2.59 -0.08 -28.91
CA ILE A 534 3.55 -0.96 -28.25
C ILE A 534 4.80 -0.16 -27.96
N VAL A 535 5.13 -0.02 -26.68
CA VAL A 535 6.32 0.67 -26.16
C VAL A 535 7.55 -0.21 -26.30
N LEU A 536 7.43 -1.45 -25.84
CA LEU A 536 8.45 -2.49 -25.94
C LEU A 536 7.80 -3.88 -25.89
N THR A 537 8.56 -4.86 -26.34
CA THR A 537 8.21 -6.28 -26.22
C THR A 537 9.32 -7.00 -25.46
N ILE A 538 8.98 -7.95 -24.60
CA ILE A 538 9.93 -8.82 -23.91
C ILE A 538 9.78 -10.21 -24.50
N ILE A 539 10.78 -10.65 -25.24
CA ILE A 539 10.78 -11.93 -25.95
C ILE A 539 11.43 -12.99 -25.05
N PRO A 540 10.77 -14.12 -24.79
CA PRO A 540 11.32 -15.16 -23.94
C PRO A 540 12.51 -15.89 -24.59
N VAL A 541 13.38 -16.41 -23.74
CA VAL A 541 14.46 -17.34 -24.10
C VAL A 541 14.20 -18.65 -23.36
N LYS A 542 14.08 -19.75 -24.12
CA LYS A 542 13.71 -21.08 -23.57
C LYS A 542 12.39 -21.03 -22.76
N GLY A 543 11.36 -20.34 -23.29
CA GLY A 543 10.06 -20.23 -22.66
C GLY A 543 10.02 -19.37 -21.39
N LYS A 544 11.03 -18.53 -21.11
CA LYS A 544 11.11 -17.75 -19.88
C LYS A 544 11.54 -16.31 -20.13
N VAL A 545 10.94 -15.41 -19.37
CA VAL A 545 11.34 -14.00 -19.19
C VAL A 545 11.64 -13.78 -17.71
N ALA A 546 12.73 -13.08 -17.37
CA ALA A 546 13.01 -12.60 -16.02
C ALA A 546 13.48 -11.16 -16.09
N ILE A 547 12.85 -10.28 -15.31
CA ILE A 547 13.18 -8.85 -15.22
C ILE A 547 13.44 -8.42 -13.79
N SER A 548 14.36 -7.49 -13.59
CA SER A 548 14.70 -6.91 -12.30
C SER A 548 14.95 -5.41 -12.43
N GLY A 549 14.43 -4.64 -11.47
CA GLY A 549 14.76 -3.23 -11.28
C GLY A 549 15.84 -3.00 -10.22
N LYS A 550 16.35 -4.08 -9.61
CA LYS A 550 17.43 -3.97 -8.62
C LYS A 550 18.70 -3.46 -9.28
N THR A 551 19.16 -2.30 -8.86
CA THR A 551 20.48 -1.80 -9.27
C THR A 551 21.52 -2.72 -8.67
N LEU A 552 22.22 -3.47 -9.53
CA LEU A 552 23.40 -4.23 -9.09
C LEU A 552 24.42 -3.21 -8.59
N GLN A 553 24.72 -3.22 -7.30
CA GLN A 553 25.89 -2.51 -6.82
C GLN A 553 27.10 -3.08 -7.55
N GLN A 554 27.70 -2.27 -8.41
CA GLN A 554 29.06 -2.58 -8.87
C GLN A 554 29.95 -2.49 -7.62
N HIS A 555 30.38 -3.63 -7.12
CA HIS A 555 31.50 -3.66 -6.19
C HIS A 555 32.71 -3.14 -6.97
N ASN A 556 33.03 -1.85 -6.76
CA ASN A 556 34.33 -1.29 -7.12
C ASN A 556 35.37 -1.70 -6.10
#